data_bf38cad249c3f7cfc28247b876565ceb
#
_entry.id   bf38cad249c3f7cfc28247b876565ceb
#
_cell.length_a   1.000
_cell.length_b   1.000
_cell.length_c   1.000
_cell.angle_alpha   90.00
_cell.angle_beta   90.00
_cell.angle_gamma   90.00
#
_symmetry.space_group_name_H-M   'P 1'
#
loop_
_entity.id
_entity.type
_entity.pdbx_description
1 polymer ?
#
loop_
_entity_poly.entity_id
_entity_poly.type
_entity_poly.pdbx_seq_one_letter_code
_entity_poly.pdbx_strand_id
1 'polypeptide(L)'
;MENRLRYPLEVCRAMRAAWPEQKPMSVRISAHDWMGDSGVTESEAAAIAEAFIEAGADIINVSTGQTSHAAQPQPGRMFQTPLSDIIRNDGRIPTIAVGNIYETDHVNSIIAAGRADLVCLARPHLADPNWTLHAAAELGYQGPGAAEQHQYFLGYRQAHTLAEREREAAS
;
A
#
# COMPACT_ATOMS: atom_id res chain seq x y z
N MET A 1 -0.57 12.83 -22.06
CA MET A 1 -1.29 12.30 -20.87
C MET A 1 -2.77 12.05 -21.18
N GLU A 2 -3.55 13.01 -21.61
CA GLU A 2 -5.01 12.91 -21.83
C GLU A 2 -5.47 11.67 -22.61
N ASN A 3 -4.86 11.38 -23.75
CA ASN A 3 -5.22 10.18 -24.55
C ASN A 3 -4.89 8.85 -23.86
N ARG A 4 -3.83 8.80 -23.04
CA ARG A 4 -3.45 7.59 -22.28
C ARG A 4 -4.45 7.29 -21.15
N LEU A 5 -5.04 8.32 -20.57
CA LEU A 5 -5.99 8.19 -19.45
C LEU A 5 -7.45 8.02 -19.90
N ARG A 6 -7.80 8.31 -21.16
CA ARG A 6 -9.19 8.27 -21.63
C ARG A 6 -9.90 6.96 -21.27
N TYR A 7 -9.38 5.83 -21.76
CA TYR A 7 -9.99 4.52 -21.52
C TYR A 7 -9.98 4.11 -20.04
N PRO A 8 -8.87 4.19 -19.29
CA PRO A 8 -8.87 3.88 -17.87
C PRO A 8 -9.87 4.72 -17.05
N LEU A 9 -10.03 5.99 -17.36
CA LEU A 9 -10.99 6.86 -16.67
C LEU A 9 -12.45 6.53 -17.04
N GLU A 10 -12.73 6.14 -18.29
CA GLU A 10 -14.05 5.63 -18.68
C GLU A 10 -14.42 4.38 -17.87
N VAL A 11 -13.48 3.43 -17.73
CA VAL A 11 -13.67 2.23 -16.91
C VAL A 11 -13.88 2.59 -15.45
N CYS A 12 -13.06 3.47 -14.88
CA CYS A 12 -13.19 3.91 -13.49
C CYS A 12 -14.56 4.52 -13.22
N ARG A 13 -15.04 5.43 -14.05
CA ARG A 13 -16.37 6.05 -13.93
C ARG A 13 -17.50 5.03 -14.04
N ALA A 14 -17.40 4.09 -14.98
CA ALA A 14 -18.40 3.04 -15.15
C ALA A 14 -18.44 2.11 -13.93
N MET A 15 -17.30 1.76 -13.37
CA MET A 15 -17.20 0.98 -12.12
C MET A 15 -17.79 1.76 -10.94
N ARG A 16 -17.47 3.05 -10.79
CA ARG A 16 -18.00 3.88 -9.71
C ARG A 16 -19.53 4.01 -9.81
N ALA A 17 -20.07 4.16 -11.00
CA ALA A 17 -21.51 4.23 -11.21
C ALA A 17 -22.27 2.95 -10.83
N ALA A 18 -21.61 1.79 -10.96
CA ALA A 18 -22.18 0.48 -10.60
C ALA A 18 -21.90 0.07 -9.16
N TRP A 19 -20.87 0.66 -8.52
CA TRP A 19 -20.42 0.30 -7.18
C TRP A 19 -21.14 1.14 -6.11
N PRO A 20 -21.65 0.54 -5.01
CA PRO A 20 -22.32 1.29 -3.96
C PRO A 20 -21.45 2.40 -3.40
N GLU A 21 -22.03 3.61 -3.25
CA GLU A 21 -21.30 4.81 -2.81
C GLU A 21 -20.58 4.64 -1.47
N GLN A 22 -21.20 3.92 -0.54
CA GLN A 22 -20.66 3.65 0.80
C GLN A 22 -19.51 2.64 0.83
N LYS A 23 -19.16 2.04 -0.31
CA LYS A 23 -18.04 1.10 -0.43
C LYS A 23 -16.86 1.80 -1.12
N PRO A 24 -15.67 1.81 -0.48
CA PRO A 24 -14.51 2.44 -1.06
C PRO A 24 -14.06 1.74 -2.35
N MET A 25 -13.48 2.51 -3.26
CA MET A 25 -12.89 2.05 -4.51
C MET A 25 -11.43 2.48 -4.57
N SER A 26 -10.52 1.53 -4.61
CA SER A 26 -9.08 1.76 -4.77
C SER A 26 -8.67 1.54 -6.23
N VAL A 27 -7.85 2.45 -6.75
CA VAL A 27 -7.22 2.31 -8.07
C VAL A 27 -5.72 2.12 -7.90
N ARG A 28 -5.17 1.06 -8.51
CA ARG A 28 -3.73 0.83 -8.55
C ARG A 28 -3.16 1.43 -9.84
N ILE A 29 -2.15 2.26 -9.70
CA ILE A 29 -1.45 2.89 -10.82
C ILE A 29 0.01 2.47 -10.87
N SER A 30 0.63 2.56 -12.06
CA SER A 30 2.08 2.65 -12.21
C SER A 30 2.46 4.12 -12.14
N ALA A 31 3.03 4.54 -11.03
CA ALA A 31 3.46 5.92 -10.82
C ALA A 31 4.81 6.23 -11.48
N HIS A 32 5.52 5.20 -11.95
CA HIS A 32 6.75 5.31 -12.73
C HIS A 32 6.99 4.05 -13.55
N ASP A 33 7.18 4.17 -14.85
CA ASP A 33 7.33 3.01 -15.73
C ASP A 33 8.80 2.57 -15.93
N TRP A 34 9.76 3.32 -15.42
CA TRP A 34 11.21 3.07 -15.55
C TRP A 34 11.70 3.03 -17.00
N MET A 35 11.05 3.84 -17.85
CA MET A 35 11.27 3.94 -19.30
C MET A 35 11.77 5.33 -19.74
N GLY A 36 12.24 6.16 -18.79
CA GLY A 36 12.52 7.57 -19.05
C GLY A 36 11.30 8.27 -19.65
N ASP A 37 11.51 9.14 -20.61
CA ASP A 37 10.45 9.96 -21.21
C ASP A 37 9.44 9.15 -22.06
N SER A 38 9.70 7.86 -22.28
CA SER A 38 8.80 6.97 -23.05
C SER A 38 7.67 6.37 -22.22
N GLY A 39 7.70 6.50 -20.90
CA GLY A 39 6.71 5.94 -19.96
C GLY A 39 6.11 7.01 -19.06
N VAL A 40 5.38 6.55 -18.04
CA VAL A 40 4.92 7.39 -16.94
C VAL A 40 6.13 7.80 -16.11
N THR A 41 6.23 9.09 -15.84
CA THR A 41 7.29 9.68 -15.02
C THR A 41 6.74 10.09 -13.65
N GLU A 42 7.64 10.27 -12.70
CA GLU A 42 7.33 10.76 -11.36
C GLU A 42 6.54 12.07 -11.37
N SER A 43 6.89 13.00 -12.28
CA SER A 43 6.20 14.27 -12.42
C SER A 43 4.76 14.17 -12.95
N GLU A 44 4.40 13.08 -13.63
CA GLU A 44 3.05 12.83 -14.12
C GLU A 44 2.18 12.09 -13.07
N ALA A 45 2.81 11.42 -12.10
CA ALA A 45 2.12 10.50 -11.19
C ALA A 45 1.02 11.17 -10.36
N ALA A 46 1.27 12.38 -9.84
CA ALA A 46 0.27 13.11 -9.05
C ALA A 46 -0.94 13.51 -9.90
N ALA A 47 -0.73 14.00 -11.12
CA ALA A 47 -1.82 14.37 -12.04
C ALA A 47 -2.63 13.16 -12.51
N ILE A 48 -1.98 11.99 -12.69
CA ILE A 48 -2.67 10.73 -12.98
C ILE A 48 -3.54 10.31 -11.79
N ALA A 49 -3.01 10.37 -10.57
CA ALA A 49 -3.72 10.06 -9.35
C ALA A 49 -4.95 10.98 -9.17
N GLU A 50 -4.77 12.29 -9.34
CA GLU A 50 -5.85 13.29 -9.28
C GLU A 50 -6.99 12.96 -10.25
N ALA A 51 -6.66 12.65 -11.52
CA ALA A 51 -7.66 12.29 -12.52
C ALA A 51 -8.49 11.05 -12.12
N PHE A 52 -7.92 10.07 -11.42
CA PHE A 52 -8.67 8.93 -10.91
C PHE A 52 -9.53 9.28 -9.69
N ILE A 53 -9.07 10.16 -8.81
CA ILE A 53 -9.88 10.67 -7.70
C ILE A 53 -11.10 11.45 -8.25
N GLU A 54 -10.92 12.32 -9.24
CA GLU A 54 -12.00 13.02 -9.92
C GLU A 54 -12.97 12.04 -10.65
N ALA A 55 -12.47 10.89 -11.10
CA ALA A 55 -13.28 9.85 -11.70
C ALA A 55 -14.03 8.98 -10.68
N GLY A 56 -13.84 9.21 -9.36
CA GLY A 56 -14.56 8.57 -8.27
C GLY A 56 -13.80 7.50 -7.50
N ALA A 57 -12.47 7.44 -7.63
CA ALA A 57 -11.64 6.64 -6.74
C ALA A 57 -11.51 7.31 -5.37
N ASP A 58 -11.46 6.51 -4.31
CA ASP A 58 -11.31 7.00 -2.92
C ASP A 58 -9.85 7.01 -2.47
N ILE A 59 -9.03 6.13 -3.02
CA ILE A 59 -7.63 5.95 -2.61
C ILE A 59 -6.80 5.37 -3.76
N ILE A 60 -5.54 5.77 -3.86
CA ILE A 60 -4.61 5.32 -4.89
C ILE A 60 -3.58 4.33 -4.32
N ASN A 61 -3.53 3.13 -4.88
CA ASN A 61 -2.47 2.15 -4.60
C ASN A 61 -1.28 2.43 -5.53
N VAL A 62 -0.17 2.88 -4.96
CA VAL A 62 0.97 3.43 -5.69
C VAL A 62 2.00 2.34 -5.97
N SER A 63 2.02 1.84 -7.20
CA SER A 63 2.98 0.86 -7.69
C SER A 63 3.84 1.44 -8.79
N THR A 64 4.81 0.67 -9.29
CA THR A 64 5.69 1.08 -10.40
C THR A 64 6.01 -0.08 -11.32
N GLY A 65 6.28 0.24 -12.59
CA GLY A 65 6.88 -0.66 -13.57
C GLY A 65 5.99 -1.81 -14.03
N GLN A 66 6.64 -2.82 -14.58
CA GLN A 66 6.04 -4.01 -15.19
C GLN A 66 5.17 -3.72 -16.43
N THR A 67 5.30 -2.53 -17.00
CA THR A 67 4.60 -2.09 -18.21
C THR A 67 5.35 -2.46 -19.50
N SER A 68 6.67 -2.67 -19.41
CA SER A 68 7.54 -3.01 -20.54
C SER A 68 8.69 -3.91 -20.08
N HIS A 69 9.12 -4.81 -20.99
CA HIS A 69 10.34 -5.61 -20.78
C HIS A 69 11.63 -4.77 -20.84
N ALA A 70 11.57 -3.59 -21.45
CA ALA A 70 12.70 -2.66 -21.51
C ALA A 70 12.84 -1.79 -20.26
N ALA A 71 11.89 -1.85 -19.31
CA ALA A 71 11.94 -1.09 -18.07
C ALA A 71 13.17 -1.50 -17.24
N GLN A 72 13.81 -0.50 -16.64
CA GLN A 72 14.99 -0.67 -15.79
C GLN A 72 14.71 -0.18 -14.36
N PRO A 73 13.88 -0.90 -13.59
CA PRO A 73 13.57 -0.52 -12.23
C PRO A 73 14.83 -0.56 -11.36
N GLN A 74 14.89 0.34 -10.39
CA GLN A 74 15.91 0.31 -9.34
C GLN A 74 15.30 -0.31 -8.08
N PRO A 75 15.44 -1.63 -7.91
CA PRO A 75 14.86 -2.32 -6.77
C PRO A 75 15.62 -1.96 -5.48
N GLY A 76 14.89 -1.95 -4.37
CA GLY A 76 15.44 -1.69 -3.07
C GLY A 76 14.37 -1.86 -2.00
N ARG A 77 14.73 -1.70 -0.75
CA ARG A 77 13.80 -1.70 0.37
C ARG A 77 12.85 -0.50 0.23
N MET A 78 11.52 -0.75 0.25
CA MET A 78 10.49 0.31 0.17
C MET A 78 10.65 1.24 -1.07
N PHE A 79 11.18 0.74 -2.18
CA PHE A 79 11.64 1.56 -3.33
C PHE A 79 10.53 2.36 -4.03
N GLN A 80 9.25 2.00 -3.81
CA GLN A 80 8.10 2.72 -4.38
C GLN A 80 7.51 3.75 -3.40
N THR A 81 7.90 3.71 -2.13
CA THR A 81 7.39 4.62 -1.10
C THR A 81 7.63 6.11 -1.39
N PRO A 82 8.75 6.55 -2.00
CA PRO A 82 8.91 7.95 -2.39
C PRO A 82 7.80 8.47 -3.31
N LEU A 83 7.28 7.64 -4.21
CA LEU A 83 6.19 8.02 -5.12
C LEU A 83 4.84 8.11 -4.39
N SER A 84 4.60 7.21 -3.43
CA SER A 84 3.44 7.32 -2.54
C SER A 84 3.49 8.61 -1.72
N ASP A 85 4.66 8.98 -1.22
CA ASP A 85 4.92 10.21 -0.47
C ASP A 85 4.57 11.47 -1.28
N ILE A 86 5.07 11.57 -2.51
CA ILE A 86 4.78 12.68 -3.43
C ILE A 86 3.27 12.80 -3.70
N ILE A 87 2.60 11.70 -4.08
CA ILE A 87 1.18 11.71 -4.37
C ILE A 87 0.37 12.11 -3.14
N ARG A 88 0.75 11.60 -1.96
CA ARG A 88 0.06 11.90 -0.71
C ARG A 88 0.26 13.35 -0.26
N ASN A 89 1.47 13.81 -0.22
CA ASN A 89 1.82 15.07 0.44
C ASN A 89 1.75 16.26 -0.52
N ASP A 90 2.21 16.13 -1.76
CA ASP A 90 2.12 17.20 -2.76
C ASP A 90 0.75 17.19 -3.43
N GLY A 91 0.23 16.00 -3.79
CA GLY A 91 -1.08 15.84 -4.41
C GLY A 91 -2.25 15.91 -3.43
N ARG A 92 -2.01 15.74 -2.11
CA ARG A 92 -3.04 15.64 -1.05
C ARG A 92 -4.07 14.54 -1.31
N ILE A 93 -3.60 13.44 -1.84
CA ILE A 93 -4.41 12.29 -2.24
C ILE A 93 -4.15 11.13 -1.29
N PRO A 94 -5.19 10.46 -0.76
CA PRO A 94 -5.01 9.25 0.05
C PRO A 94 -4.27 8.16 -0.73
N THR A 95 -3.27 7.52 -0.10
CA THR A 95 -2.43 6.53 -0.76
C THR A 95 -2.26 5.24 0.00
N ILE A 96 -2.05 4.16 -0.74
CA ILE A 96 -1.60 2.87 -0.25
C ILE A 96 -0.19 2.64 -0.79
N ALA A 97 0.82 2.57 0.08
CA ALA A 97 2.17 2.21 -0.31
C ALA A 97 2.30 0.70 -0.53
N VAL A 98 3.09 0.31 -1.53
CA VAL A 98 3.44 -1.07 -1.82
C VAL A 98 4.86 -1.13 -2.35
N GLY A 99 5.48 -2.29 -2.38
CA GLY A 99 6.77 -2.51 -3.04
C GLY A 99 7.94 -2.75 -2.10
N ASN A 100 8.30 -4.03 -1.98
CA ASN A 100 9.40 -4.53 -1.17
C ASN A 100 9.36 -4.07 0.30
N ILE A 101 8.15 -4.10 0.88
CA ILE A 101 7.85 -3.86 2.28
C ILE A 101 7.64 -5.24 2.91
N TYR A 102 8.40 -5.63 3.93
CA TYR A 102 8.39 -7.00 4.49
C TYR A 102 8.72 -7.08 5.98
N GLU A 103 9.10 -5.98 6.61
CA GLU A 103 9.35 -5.87 8.05
C GLU A 103 8.33 -4.95 8.71
N THR A 104 8.02 -5.19 9.97
CA THR A 104 7.11 -4.37 10.78
C THR A 104 7.58 -2.91 10.84
N ASP A 105 8.90 -2.70 10.99
CA ASP A 105 9.52 -1.37 11.02
C ASP A 105 9.37 -0.61 9.70
N HIS A 106 9.35 -1.32 8.55
CA HIS A 106 9.06 -0.67 7.27
C HIS A 106 7.66 -0.08 7.26
N VAL A 107 6.65 -0.85 7.72
CA VAL A 107 5.27 -0.40 7.80
C VAL A 107 5.15 0.79 8.74
N ASN A 108 5.69 0.66 9.96
CA ASN A 108 5.64 1.69 10.98
C ASN A 108 6.31 2.98 10.52
N SER A 109 7.48 2.91 9.88
CA SER A 109 8.19 4.09 9.40
C SER A 109 7.44 4.82 8.28
N ILE A 110 6.77 4.09 7.38
CA ILE A 110 5.97 4.69 6.31
C ILE A 110 4.78 5.46 6.90
N ILE A 111 4.03 4.83 7.81
CA ILE A 111 2.84 5.43 8.43
C ILE A 111 3.22 6.59 9.36
N ALA A 112 4.20 6.38 10.24
CA ALA A 112 4.62 7.40 11.20
C ALA A 112 5.21 8.66 10.54
N ALA A 113 5.93 8.48 9.41
CA ALA A 113 6.44 9.61 8.62
C ALA A 113 5.37 10.25 7.71
N GLY A 114 4.14 9.75 7.69
CA GLY A 114 3.06 10.28 6.86
C GLY A 114 3.29 10.11 5.36
N ARG A 115 3.99 9.05 4.94
CA ARG A 115 4.33 8.80 3.52
C ARG A 115 3.25 8.01 2.77
N ALA A 116 2.33 7.40 3.49
CA ALA A 116 1.12 6.76 2.99
C ALA A 116 0.08 6.68 4.10
N ASP A 117 -1.18 6.44 3.75
CA ASP A 117 -2.28 6.23 4.70
C ASP A 117 -2.44 4.74 5.04
N LEU A 118 -2.13 3.87 4.09
CA LEU A 118 -2.16 2.42 4.24
C LEU A 118 -0.92 1.79 3.60
N VAL A 119 -0.63 0.55 4.00
CA VAL A 119 0.44 -0.27 3.40
C VAL A 119 -0.14 -1.58 2.91
N CYS A 120 0.22 -1.95 1.67
CA CYS A 120 -0.19 -3.21 1.06
C CYS A 120 1.01 -4.17 1.00
N LEU A 121 0.82 -5.36 1.54
CA LEU A 121 1.81 -6.43 1.59
C LEU A 121 1.35 -7.61 0.71
N ALA A 122 2.28 -8.22 -0.04
CA ALA A 122 2.01 -9.43 -0.81
C ALA A 122 2.86 -10.60 -0.33
N ARG A 123 4.16 -10.60 -0.64
CA ARG A 123 5.08 -11.70 -0.28
C ARG A 123 5.13 -12.05 1.20
N PRO A 124 5.09 -11.10 2.16
CA PRO A 124 4.99 -11.44 3.57
C PRO A 124 3.77 -12.31 3.89
N HIS A 125 2.58 -11.98 3.37
CA HIS A 125 1.38 -12.78 3.58
C HIS A 125 1.35 -14.11 2.81
N LEU A 126 2.15 -14.25 1.74
CA LEU A 126 2.33 -15.55 1.08
C LEU A 126 3.21 -16.49 1.91
N ALA A 127 4.20 -15.94 2.62
CA ALA A 127 5.08 -16.71 3.51
C ALA A 127 4.44 -16.98 4.87
N ASP A 128 3.73 -16.01 5.40
CA ASP A 128 3.01 -16.05 6.67
C ASP A 128 1.62 -15.41 6.52
N PRO A 129 0.56 -16.20 6.36
CA PRO A 129 -0.81 -15.69 6.23
C PRO A 129 -1.27 -14.82 7.41
N ASN A 130 -0.69 -15.03 8.60
CA ASN A 130 -1.00 -14.31 9.83
C ASN A 130 0.02 -13.20 10.16
N TRP A 131 0.84 -12.79 9.20
CA TRP A 131 1.91 -11.82 9.38
C TRP A 131 1.46 -10.56 10.17
N THR A 132 0.30 -10.00 9.85
CA THR A 132 -0.22 -8.81 10.55
C THR A 132 -0.53 -9.08 12.02
N LEU A 133 -1.06 -10.28 12.34
CA LEU A 133 -1.33 -10.68 13.74
C LEU A 133 -0.03 -10.95 14.50
N HIS A 134 0.97 -11.55 13.86
CA HIS A 134 2.29 -11.73 14.45
C HIS A 134 2.96 -10.38 14.72
N ALA A 135 2.92 -9.45 13.78
CA ALA A 135 3.42 -8.08 13.96
C ALA A 135 2.70 -7.36 15.13
N ALA A 136 1.37 -7.53 15.25
CA ALA A 136 0.62 -6.99 16.38
C ALA A 136 1.10 -7.58 17.73
N ALA A 137 1.37 -8.89 17.79
CA ALA A 137 1.89 -9.55 18.97
C ALA A 137 3.29 -9.04 19.34
N GLU A 138 4.19 -8.93 18.35
CA GLU A 138 5.55 -8.38 18.53
C GLU A 138 5.53 -6.95 19.10
N LEU A 139 4.58 -6.12 18.65
CA LEU A 139 4.40 -4.76 19.13
C LEU A 139 3.57 -4.65 20.43
N GLY A 140 3.01 -5.75 20.93
CA GLY A 140 2.10 -5.75 22.08
C GLY A 140 0.75 -5.09 21.79
N TYR A 141 0.37 -4.94 20.52
CA TYR A 141 -0.89 -4.30 20.11
C TYR A 141 -2.07 -5.27 20.22
N GLN A 142 -3.11 -4.88 20.95
CA GLN A 142 -4.34 -5.67 21.17
C GLN A 142 -5.61 -4.84 20.86
N GLY A 143 -5.44 -3.79 20.08
CA GLY A 143 -6.54 -2.87 19.74
C GLY A 143 -7.39 -3.35 18.56
N PRO A 144 -8.27 -2.49 18.05
CA PRO A 144 -9.12 -2.79 16.90
C PRO A 144 -8.30 -3.25 15.69
N GLY A 145 -8.79 -4.25 14.96
CA GLY A 145 -8.11 -4.82 13.80
C GLY A 145 -7.12 -5.95 14.12
N ALA A 146 -6.72 -6.14 15.37
CA ALA A 146 -5.90 -7.26 15.83
C ALA A 146 -6.73 -8.44 16.37
N ALA A 147 -8.02 -8.50 16.00
CA ALA A 147 -8.90 -9.57 16.45
C ALA A 147 -8.62 -10.86 15.66
N GLU A 148 -8.26 -11.90 16.38
CA GLU A 148 -8.13 -13.26 15.85
C GLU A 148 -9.51 -13.92 15.65
N GLN A 149 -9.53 -14.93 14.80
CA GLN A 149 -10.70 -15.81 14.74
C GLN A 149 -10.84 -16.59 16.06
N HIS A 150 -12.08 -16.70 16.56
CA HIS A 150 -12.37 -17.32 17.86
C HIS A 150 -11.72 -18.71 18.05
N GLN A 151 -11.63 -19.49 16.98
CA GLN A 151 -11.02 -20.83 17.02
C GLN A 151 -9.51 -20.80 17.28
N TYR A 152 -8.83 -19.70 17.02
CA TYR A 152 -7.38 -19.56 17.11
C TYR A 152 -6.91 -18.73 18.30
N PHE A 153 -7.83 -18.28 19.19
CA PHE A 153 -7.51 -17.34 20.26
C PHE A 153 -6.42 -17.85 21.22
N LEU A 154 -6.38 -19.18 21.50
CA LEU A 154 -5.35 -19.76 22.37
C LEU A 154 -3.94 -19.64 21.77
N GLY A 155 -3.81 -19.88 20.47
CA GLY A 155 -2.55 -19.71 19.76
C GLY A 155 -2.11 -18.25 19.71
N TYR A 156 -3.05 -17.35 19.49
CA TYR A 156 -2.79 -15.91 19.48
C TYR A 156 -2.35 -15.38 20.86
N ARG A 157 -3.03 -15.79 21.94
CA ARG A 157 -2.60 -15.50 23.31
C ARG A 157 -1.20 -16.00 23.60
N GLN A 158 -0.86 -17.20 23.13
CA GLN A 158 0.49 -17.75 23.30
C GLN A 158 1.53 -16.90 22.57
N ALA A 159 1.25 -16.47 21.34
CA ALA A 159 2.14 -15.58 20.57
C ALA A 159 2.41 -14.27 21.32
N HIS A 160 1.38 -13.63 21.85
CA HIS A 160 1.53 -12.41 22.66
C HIS A 160 2.38 -12.65 23.92
N THR A 161 2.14 -13.75 24.65
CA THR A 161 2.91 -14.09 25.85
C THR A 161 4.39 -14.34 25.55
N LEU A 162 4.69 -14.98 24.43
CA LEU A 162 6.08 -15.23 24.02
C LEU A 162 6.78 -13.92 23.63
N ALA A 163 6.11 -13.09 22.81
CA ALA A 163 6.65 -11.79 22.39
C ALA A 163 6.87 -10.84 23.59
N GLU A 164 6.00 -10.87 24.60
CA GLU A 164 6.19 -10.11 25.85
C GLU A 164 7.45 -10.54 26.59
N ARG A 165 7.65 -11.83 26.77
CA ARG A 165 8.88 -12.38 27.41
C ARG A 165 10.15 -12.00 26.64
N GLU A 166 10.10 -12.02 25.31
CA GLU A 166 11.25 -11.63 24.48
C GLU A 166 11.57 -10.14 24.65
N ARG A 167 10.54 -9.26 24.70
CA ARG A 167 10.74 -7.82 24.97
C ARG A 167 11.31 -7.57 26.36
N GLU A 168 10.81 -8.26 27.38
CA GLU A 168 11.34 -8.18 28.75
C GLU A 168 12.79 -8.63 28.86
N ALA A 169 13.18 -9.68 28.12
CA ALA A 169 14.56 -10.20 28.09
C ALA A 169 15.53 -9.27 27.33
N ALA A 170 15.03 -8.41 26.45
CA ALA A 170 15.82 -7.47 25.66
C ALA A 170 15.98 -6.08 26.32
N SER A 171 15.24 -5.80 27.40
CA SER A 171 15.26 -4.54 28.15
C SER A 171 16.29 -4.56 29.27
#